data_0182bba18e596e33b3bcbd819e82e1b1
#
_entry.id   0182bba18e596e33b3bcbd819e82e1b1
#
_cell.length_a   1.000
_cell.length_b   1.000
_cell.length_c   1.000
_cell.angle_alpha   90.00
_cell.angle_beta   90.00
_cell.angle_gamma   90.00
#
_symmetry.space_group_name_H-M   'P 1'
#
loop_
_entity.id
_entity.type
_entity.pdbx_description
1 polymer ?
#
loop_
_entity_poly.entity_id
_entity_poly.type
_entity_poly.pdbx_seq_one_letter_code
_entity_poly.pdbx_strand_id
1 'polypeptide(L)'
;AGGIAEMSHMGHEIREITDALDAAGNTTAAIGKGFAISSAAFVALALYGAYVSRVAIPTVNILDSRVMPGLLFGATLPYWFSAMTVKSVGIAAMDMVNEIRRQFQDSDVAEGRKEPDYESCVIIATRAALQQMIAPASLVMLSPLIVGILFGKYTVAGMLPGSIVSGVQLALSASNSGGAWDNA
;
A
#
# COMPACT_ATOMS: atom_id res chain seq x y z
N ALA A 1 17.97 -2.47 -11.04
CA ALA A 1 19.21 -2.81 -11.78
C ALA A 1 18.93 -3.82 -12.90
N GLY A 2 18.16 -4.88 -12.66
CA GLY A 2 17.83 -5.91 -13.66
C GLY A 2 17.18 -5.37 -14.92
N GLY A 3 16.19 -4.48 -14.82
CA GLY A 3 15.55 -3.85 -15.97
C GLY A 3 16.49 -3.00 -16.82
N ILE A 4 17.47 -2.33 -16.21
CA ILE A 4 18.49 -1.57 -16.94
C ILE A 4 19.43 -2.52 -17.69
N ALA A 5 19.86 -3.61 -17.06
CA ALA A 5 20.70 -4.63 -17.69
C ALA A 5 20.00 -5.28 -18.89
N GLU A 6 18.69 -5.55 -18.76
CA GLU A 6 17.85 -6.09 -19.84
C GLU A 6 17.75 -5.13 -21.03
N MET A 7 17.39 -3.88 -20.77
CA MET A 7 17.28 -2.85 -21.83
C MET A 7 18.62 -2.48 -22.46
N SER A 8 19.73 -2.74 -21.77
CA SER A 8 21.08 -2.54 -22.30
C SER A 8 21.64 -3.77 -23.03
N HIS A 9 20.80 -4.80 -23.23
CA HIS A 9 21.17 -6.05 -23.89
C HIS A 9 22.44 -6.72 -23.31
N MET A 10 22.64 -6.60 -22.00
CA MET A 10 23.72 -7.26 -21.29
C MET A 10 23.48 -8.78 -21.23
N GLY A 11 24.55 -9.55 -21.41
CA GLY A 11 24.45 -11.01 -21.50
C GLY A 11 23.85 -11.68 -20.26
N HIS A 12 23.46 -12.94 -20.41
CA HIS A 12 22.78 -13.74 -19.39
C HIS A 12 23.51 -13.80 -18.04
N GLU A 13 24.85 -13.84 -18.05
CA GLU A 13 25.66 -13.85 -16.82
C GLU A 13 25.43 -12.59 -15.96
N ILE A 14 25.33 -11.42 -16.61
CA ILE A 14 25.04 -10.16 -15.89
C ILE A 14 23.62 -10.15 -15.38
N ARG A 15 22.69 -10.77 -16.10
CA ARG A 15 21.30 -10.91 -15.66
C ARG A 15 21.20 -11.75 -14.39
N GLU A 16 21.89 -12.89 -14.30
CA GLU A 16 21.89 -13.71 -13.08
C GLU A 16 22.41 -12.94 -11.86
N ILE A 17 23.47 -12.14 -12.05
CA ILE A 17 24.02 -11.29 -10.97
C ILE A 17 23.01 -10.22 -10.55
N THR A 18 22.37 -9.55 -11.51
CA THR A 18 21.38 -8.50 -11.19
C THR A 18 20.12 -9.05 -10.53
N ASP A 19 19.69 -10.24 -10.91
CA ASP A 19 18.55 -10.93 -10.30
C ASP A 19 18.86 -11.35 -8.84
N ALA A 20 20.07 -11.84 -8.58
CA ALA A 20 20.51 -12.12 -7.21
C ALA A 20 20.61 -10.87 -6.34
N LEU A 21 21.08 -9.75 -6.91
CA LEU A 21 21.10 -8.45 -6.23
C LEU A 21 19.69 -7.92 -5.96
N ASP A 22 18.76 -8.12 -6.87
CA ASP A 22 17.37 -7.73 -6.72
C ASP A 22 16.70 -8.49 -5.57
N ALA A 23 16.86 -9.81 -5.53
CA ALA A 23 16.36 -10.66 -4.44
C ALA A 23 16.94 -10.25 -3.07
N ALA A 24 18.22 -9.91 -2.99
CA ALA A 24 18.84 -9.38 -1.78
C ALA A 24 18.28 -8.00 -1.41
N GLY A 25 18.04 -7.14 -2.41
CA GLY A 25 17.42 -5.82 -2.25
C GLY A 25 16.00 -5.90 -1.70
N ASN A 26 15.19 -6.84 -2.19
CA ASN A 26 13.82 -7.08 -1.73
C ASN A 26 13.77 -7.52 -0.27
N THR A 27 14.70 -8.37 0.16
CA THR A 27 14.85 -8.76 1.56
C THR A 27 15.18 -7.56 2.45
N THR A 28 16.13 -6.74 2.03
CA THR A 28 16.50 -5.50 2.74
C THR A 28 15.32 -4.52 2.80
N ALA A 29 14.59 -4.38 1.71
CA ALA A 29 13.39 -3.54 1.65
C ALA A 29 12.29 -4.03 2.61
N ALA A 30 12.07 -5.34 2.72
CA ALA A 30 11.10 -5.92 3.66
C ALA A 30 11.47 -5.62 5.12
N ILE A 31 12.74 -5.74 5.49
CA ILE A 31 13.26 -5.40 6.82
C ILE A 31 13.09 -3.89 7.09
N GLY A 32 13.48 -3.04 6.15
CA GLY A 32 13.32 -1.59 6.25
C GLY A 32 11.87 -1.16 6.42
N LYS A 33 10.93 -1.81 5.71
CA LYS A 33 9.49 -1.61 5.91
C LYS A 33 9.04 -2.00 7.32
N GLY A 34 9.57 -3.07 7.90
CA GLY A 34 9.28 -3.47 9.27
C GLY A 34 9.65 -2.38 10.28
N PHE A 35 10.83 -1.77 10.16
CA PHE A 35 11.23 -0.62 10.97
C PHE A 35 10.32 0.59 10.76
N ALA A 36 9.99 0.92 9.50
CA ALA A 36 9.11 2.02 9.16
C ALA A 36 7.71 1.85 9.75
N ILE A 37 7.13 0.65 9.66
CA ILE A 37 5.82 0.33 10.21
C ILE A 37 5.83 0.43 11.74
N SER A 38 6.86 -0.08 12.39
CA SER A 38 6.99 -0.01 13.86
C SER A 38 7.10 1.43 14.33
N SER A 39 7.91 2.25 13.68
CA SER A 39 8.03 3.67 14.03
C SER A 39 6.72 4.44 13.78
N ALA A 40 6.01 4.14 12.69
CA ALA A 40 4.70 4.71 12.42
C ALA A 40 3.66 4.32 13.49
N ALA A 41 3.72 3.09 14.00
CA ALA A 41 2.85 2.65 15.09
C ALA A 41 3.08 3.46 16.38
N PHE A 42 4.33 3.72 16.75
CA PHE A 42 4.64 4.56 17.92
C PHE A 42 4.18 6.01 17.73
N VAL A 43 4.37 6.58 16.54
CA VAL A 43 3.86 7.93 16.23
C VAL A 43 2.33 7.95 16.30
N ALA A 44 1.65 6.95 15.76
CA ALA A 44 0.19 6.85 15.81
C ALA A 44 -0.32 6.75 17.25
N LEU A 45 0.37 5.99 18.13
CA LEU A 45 0.05 5.91 19.56
C LEU A 45 0.24 7.26 20.26
N ALA A 46 1.32 7.98 19.96
CA ALA A 46 1.56 9.32 20.51
C ALA A 46 0.47 10.32 20.07
N LEU A 47 0.08 10.28 18.81
CA LEU A 47 -1.01 11.11 18.28
C LEU A 47 -2.36 10.72 18.87
N TYR A 48 -2.60 9.44 19.10
CA TYR A 48 -3.79 8.98 19.83
C TYR A 48 -3.86 9.54 21.24
N GLY A 49 -2.74 9.48 21.99
CA GLY A 49 -2.64 10.10 23.31
C GLY A 49 -2.91 11.61 23.28
N ALA A 50 -2.37 12.31 22.29
CA ALA A 50 -2.63 13.73 22.07
C ALA A 50 -4.11 14.00 21.75
N TYR A 51 -4.74 13.16 20.92
CA TYR A 51 -6.18 13.25 20.63
C TYR A 51 -7.01 13.13 21.92
N VAL A 52 -6.82 12.05 22.68
CA VAL A 52 -7.57 11.78 23.93
C VAL A 52 -7.43 12.95 24.93
N SER A 53 -6.20 13.47 25.08
CA SER A 53 -5.93 14.63 25.92
C SER A 53 -6.65 15.89 25.39
N ARG A 54 -6.58 16.15 24.10
CA ARG A 54 -7.17 17.36 23.48
C ARG A 54 -8.69 17.38 23.58
N VAL A 55 -9.37 16.24 23.42
CA VAL A 55 -10.82 16.14 23.54
C VAL A 55 -11.31 15.97 24.97
N ALA A 56 -10.41 16.02 25.95
CA ALA A 56 -10.68 15.90 27.37
C ALA A 56 -11.50 14.63 27.72
N ILE A 57 -11.00 13.46 27.28
CA ILE A 57 -11.51 12.15 27.67
C ILE A 57 -10.61 11.61 28.78
N PRO A 58 -11.08 11.50 30.01
CA PRO A 58 -10.22 11.06 31.13
C PRO A 58 -9.84 9.57 31.04
N THR A 59 -10.72 8.74 30.50
CA THR A 59 -10.50 7.30 30.33
C THR A 59 -11.28 6.79 29.14
N VAL A 60 -10.62 6.03 28.25
CA VAL A 60 -11.29 5.34 27.15
C VAL A 60 -11.63 3.93 27.62
N ASN A 61 -12.89 3.71 27.95
CA ASN A 61 -13.38 2.42 28.42
C ASN A 61 -13.92 1.63 27.23
N ILE A 62 -13.33 0.48 26.94
CA ILE A 62 -13.75 -0.41 25.84
C ILE A 62 -15.18 -0.93 26.01
N LEU A 63 -15.65 -1.08 27.27
CA LEU A 63 -17.00 -1.53 27.56
C LEU A 63 -18.08 -0.44 27.36
N ASP A 64 -17.69 0.80 27.11
CA ASP A 64 -18.64 1.88 26.77
C ASP A 64 -19.30 1.57 25.41
N SER A 65 -20.63 1.63 25.38
CA SER A 65 -21.44 1.37 24.19
C SER A 65 -21.11 2.26 22.97
N ARG A 66 -20.42 3.37 23.16
CA ARG A 66 -19.97 4.28 22.10
C ARG A 66 -18.56 3.95 21.63
N VAL A 67 -17.69 3.44 22.52
CA VAL A 67 -16.29 3.13 22.22
C VAL A 67 -16.15 1.81 21.48
N MET A 68 -16.84 0.76 21.93
CA MET A 68 -16.73 -0.58 21.34
C MET A 68 -17.13 -0.61 19.84
N PRO A 69 -18.26 -0.04 19.40
CA PRO A 69 -18.59 0.00 17.98
C PRO A 69 -17.54 0.76 17.15
N GLY A 70 -17.02 1.86 17.71
CA GLY A 70 -15.92 2.61 17.08
C GLY A 70 -14.69 1.74 16.89
N LEU A 71 -14.28 0.99 17.90
CA LEU A 71 -13.12 0.11 17.85
C LEU A 71 -13.29 -0.99 16.78
N LEU A 72 -14.45 -1.64 16.73
CA LEU A 72 -14.75 -2.66 15.72
C LEU A 72 -14.75 -2.07 14.31
N PHE A 73 -15.39 -0.93 14.11
CA PHE A 73 -15.39 -0.22 12.83
C PHE A 73 -13.97 0.21 12.43
N GLY A 74 -13.21 0.80 13.37
CA GLY A 74 -11.83 1.18 13.13
C GLY A 74 -10.95 0.02 12.71
N ALA A 75 -11.14 -1.16 13.31
CA ALA A 75 -10.39 -2.36 12.96
C ALA A 75 -10.67 -2.86 11.53
N THR A 76 -11.81 -2.54 10.93
CA THR A 76 -12.12 -2.91 9.54
C THR A 76 -11.47 -2.00 8.50
N LEU A 77 -11.17 -0.74 8.86
CA LEU A 77 -10.69 0.26 7.91
C LEU A 77 -9.40 -0.12 7.17
N PRO A 78 -8.35 -0.65 7.82
CA PRO A 78 -7.14 -1.07 7.12
C PRO A 78 -7.39 -2.20 6.12
N TYR A 79 -8.28 -3.14 6.42
CA TYR A 79 -8.64 -4.20 5.50
C TYR A 79 -9.42 -3.67 4.29
N TRP A 80 -10.36 -2.75 4.53
CA TRP A 80 -11.09 -2.10 3.44
C TRP A 80 -10.14 -1.29 2.54
N PHE A 81 -9.25 -0.51 3.14
CA PHE A 81 -8.20 0.21 2.42
C PHE A 81 -7.32 -0.75 1.59
N SER A 82 -6.87 -1.85 2.19
CA SER A 82 -6.04 -2.86 1.51
C SER A 82 -6.79 -3.51 0.35
N ALA A 83 -8.06 -3.88 0.53
CA ALA A 83 -8.87 -4.45 -0.54
C ALA A 83 -9.02 -3.48 -1.73
N MET A 84 -9.24 -2.19 -1.46
CA MET A 84 -9.31 -1.17 -2.51
C MET A 84 -7.98 -1.01 -3.24
N THR A 85 -6.86 -0.95 -2.52
CA THR A 85 -5.53 -0.79 -3.12
C THR A 85 -5.11 -2.00 -3.94
N VAL A 86 -5.33 -3.22 -3.44
CA VAL A 86 -5.02 -4.46 -4.18
C VAL A 86 -5.84 -4.55 -5.46
N LYS A 87 -7.14 -4.22 -5.40
CA LYS A 87 -8.01 -4.15 -6.59
C LYS A 87 -7.49 -3.13 -7.60
N SER A 88 -7.08 -1.95 -7.13
CA SER A 88 -6.58 -0.87 -7.97
C SER A 88 -5.27 -1.24 -8.66
N VAL A 89 -4.35 -1.90 -7.95
CA VAL A 89 -3.11 -2.43 -8.52
C VAL A 89 -3.41 -3.47 -9.60
N GLY A 90 -4.38 -4.37 -9.35
CA GLY A 90 -4.81 -5.36 -10.33
C GLY A 90 -5.33 -4.73 -11.63
N ILE A 91 -6.12 -3.66 -11.54
CA ILE A 91 -6.61 -2.92 -12.71
C ILE A 91 -5.42 -2.29 -13.47
N ALA A 92 -4.54 -1.57 -12.78
CA ALA A 92 -3.38 -0.94 -13.39
C ALA A 92 -2.45 -1.95 -14.07
N ALA A 93 -2.24 -3.11 -13.43
CA ALA A 93 -1.44 -4.19 -14.00
C ALA A 93 -2.07 -4.76 -15.29
N MET A 94 -3.39 -4.93 -15.32
CA MET A 94 -4.09 -5.40 -16.52
C MET A 94 -4.03 -4.40 -17.66
N ASP A 95 -4.15 -3.11 -17.38
CA ASP A 95 -4.00 -2.06 -18.38
C ASP A 95 -2.58 -2.07 -18.98
N MET A 96 -1.56 -2.26 -18.13
CA MET A 96 -0.18 -2.42 -18.58
C MET A 96 0.02 -3.68 -19.43
N VAL A 97 -0.51 -4.82 -19.02
CA VAL A 97 -0.44 -6.07 -19.79
C VAL A 97 -1.09 -5.92 -21.15
N ASN A 98 -2.24 -5.26 -21.23
CA ASN A 98 -2.94 -5.03 -22.49
C ASN A 98 -2.12 -4.11 -23.42
N GLU A 99 -1.48 -3.08 -22.89
CA GLU A 99 -0.60 -2.21 -23.66
C GLU A 99 0.62 -2.96 -24.20
N ILE A 100 1.28 -3.73 -23.35
CA ILE A 100 2.42 -4.57 -23.76
C ILE A 100 1.99 -5.54 -24.87
N ARG A 101 0.86 -6.23 -24.71
CA ARG A 101 0.32 -7.13 -25.74
C ARG A 101 0.04 -6.40 -27.05
N ARG A 102 -0.49 -5.19 -26.99
CA ARG A 102 -0.72 -4.35 -28.17
C ARG A 102 0.59 -4.03 -28.89
N GLN A 103 1.61 -3.64 -28.16
CA GLN A 103 2.91 -3.32 -28.75
C GLN A 103 3.59 -4.55 -29.38
N PHE A 104 3.48 -5.71 -28.75
CA PHE A 104 4.05 -6.95 -29.26
C PHE A 104 3.26 -7.57 -30.44
N GLN A 105 2.14 -6.99 -30.86
CA GLN A 105 1.49 -7.33 -32.14
C GLN A 105 2.27 -6.78 -33.34
N ASP A 106 3.09 -5.74 -33.13
CA ASP A 106 4.07 -5.27 -34.14
C ASP A 106 5.25 -6.26 -34.16
N SER A 107 5.45 -6.93 -35.31
CA SER A 107 6.51 -7.93 -35.48
C SER A 107 7.91 -7.34 -35.24
N ASP A 108 8.11 -6.07 -35.54
CA ASP A 108 9.39 -5.41 -35.38
C ASP A 108 9.74 -5.17 -33.91
N VAL A 109 8.73 -4.90 -33.07
CA VAL A 109 8.90 -4.84 -31.61
C VAL A 109 9.11 -6.23 -31.03
N ALA A 110 8.33 -7.22 -31.46
CA ALA A 110 8.43 -8.61 -30.98
C ALA A 110 9.78 -9.25 -31.29
N GLU A 111 10.40 -8.89 -32.43
CA GLU A 111 11.71 -9.40 -32.86
C GLU A 111 12.87 -8.48 -32.40
N GLY A 112 12.60 -7.45 -31.61
CA GLY A 112 13.62 -6.54 -31.09
C GLY A 112 14.26 -5.61 -32.12
N ARG A 113 13.65 -5.45 -33.31
CA ARG A 113 14.12 -4.52 -34.35
C ARG A 113 13.72 -3.07 -34.08
N LYS A 114 12.68 -2.87 -33.26
CA LYS A 114 12.16 -1.57 -32.87
C LYS A 114 11.98 -1.55 -31.36
N GLU A 115 12.35 -0.46 -30.72
CA GLU A 115 12.15 -0.28 -29.28
C GLU A 115 10.67 -0.18 -28.93
N PRO A 116 10.22 -0.79 -27.81
CA PRO A 116 8.88 -0.60 -27.29
C PRO A 116 8.60 0.85 -26.92
N ASP A 117 7.31 1.24 -26.95
CA ASP A 117 6.88 2.55 -26.49
C ASP A 117 6.80 2.60 -24.95
N TYR A 118 7.94 2.90 -24.33
CA TYR A 118 8.04 3.03 -22.87
C TYR A 118 7.25 4.24 -22.34
N GLU A 119 7.11 5.30 -23.13
CA GLU A 119 6.39 6.52 -22.74
C GLU A 119 4.91 6.21 -22.48
N SER A 120 4.26 5.49 -23.37
CA SER A 120 2.88 5.02 -23.18
C SER A 120 2.73 4.18 -21.91
N CYS A 121 3.68 3.29 -21.61
CA CYS A 121 3.66 2.50 -20.39
C CYS A 121 3.76 3.37 -19.13
N VAL A 122 4.64 4.36 -19.12
CA VAL A 122 4.79 5.31 -18.00
C VAL A 122 3.52 6.14 -17.81
N ILE A 123 2.91 6.61 -18.90
CA ILE A 123 1.64 7.37 -18.84
C ILE A 123 0.52 6.52 -18.23
N ILE A 124 0.38 5.26 -18.65
CA ILE A 124 -0.63 4.34 -18.12
C ILE A 124 -0.42 4.13 -16.62
N ALA A 125 0.81 3.79 -16.19
CA ALA A 125 1.14 3.57 -14.79
C ALA A 125 0.87 4.81 -13.92
N THR A 126 1.31 5.99 -14.39
CA THR A 126 1.12 7.25 -13.66
C THR A 126 -0.35 7.63 -13.55
N ARG A 127 -1.09 7.52 -14.64
CA ARG A 127 -2.53 7.83 -14.66
C ARG A 127 -3.32 6.90 -13.75
N ALA A 128 -3.04 5.60 -13.82
CA ALA A 128 -3.65 4.62 -12.95
C ALA A 128 -3.33 4.90 -11.47
N ALA A 129 -2.08 5.19 -11.13
CA ALA A 129 -1.66 5.52 -9.77
C ALA A 129 -2.44 6.73 -9.22
N LEU A 130 -2.54 7.82 -9.98
CA LEU A 130 -3.25 9.03 -9.54
C LEU A 130 -4.76 8.82 -9.39
N GLN A 131 -5.39 8.16 -10.35
CA GLN A 131 -6.84 7.93 -10.32
C GLN A 131 -7.27 6.96 -9.23
N GLN A 132 -6.50 5.90 -9.03
CA GLN A 132 -6.83 4.85 -8.08
C GLN A 132 -6.54 5.23 -6.63
N MET A 133 -5.76 6.29 -6.37
CA MET A 133 -5.52 6.81 -5.02
C MET A 133 -6.72 7.56 -4.41
N ILE A 134 -7.64 8.08 -5.23
CA ILE A 134 -8.71 8.98 -4.74
C ILE A 134 -9.60 8.27 -3.71
N ALA A 135 -10.07 7.07 -4.03
CA ALA A 135 -11.01 6.36 -3.18
C ALA A 135 -10.39 5.89 -1.83
N PRO A 136 -9.20 5.23 -1.80
CA PRO A 136 -8.53 4.90 -0.55
C PRO A 136 -8.17 6.12 0.30
N ALA A 137 -7.69 7.20 -0.32
CA ALA A 137 -7.37 8.42 0.39
C ALA A 137 -8.63 9.05 1.03
N SER A 138 -9.73 9.09 0.30
CA SER A 138 -11.01 9.56 0.82
C SER A 138 -11.51 8.73 2.00
N LEU A 139 -11.37 7.42 1.95
CA LEU A 139 -11.73 6.54 3.06
C LEU A 139 -10.97 6.91 4.34
N VAL A 140 -9.65 7.07 4.25
CA VAL A 140 -8.81 7.36 5.42
C VAL A 140 -9.07 8.77 5.97
N MET A 141 -9.22 9.76 5.09
CA MET A 141 -9.41 11.16 5.51
C MET A 141 -10.80 11.44 6.05
N LEU A 142 -11.84 10.87 5.42
CA LEU A 142 -13.21 11.21 5.76
C LEU A 142 -13.79 10.35 6.89
N SER A 143 -13.31 9.10 7.06
CA SER A 143 -13.87 8.21 8.08
C SER A 143 -13.83 8.79 9.51
N PRO A 144 -12.72 9.35 10.03
CA PRO A 144 -12.72 9.91 11.37
C PRO A 144 -13.59 11.19 11.49
N LEU A 145 -13.69 11.97 10.41
CA LEU A 145 -14.54 13.15 10.39
C LEU A 145 -16.02 12.77 10.43
N ILE A 146 -16.43 11.83 9.58
CA ILE A 146 -17.82 11.35 9.53
C ILE A 146 -18.20 10.71 10.86
N VAL A 147 -17.36 9.83 11.38
CA VAL A 147 -17.60 9.16 12.68
C VAL A 147 -17.65 10.19 13.82
N GLY A 148 -16.78 11.18 13.80
CA GLY A 148 -16.76 12.23 14.81
C GLY A 148 -17.99 13.11 14.80
N ILE A 149 -18.48 13.48 13.62
CA ILE A 149 -19.69 14.31 13.45
C ILE A 149 -20.96 13.53 13.83
N LEU A 150 -21.09 12.27 13.38
CA LEU A 150 -22.32 11.50 13.56
C LEU A 150 -22.41 10.83 14.93
N PHE A 151 -21.30 10.33 15.47
CA PHE A 151 -21.27 9.48 16.67
C PHE A 151 -20.47 10.07 17.83
N GLY A 152 -19.75 11.14 17.58
CA GLY A 152 -19.03 11.92 18.59
C GLY A 152 -17.66 11.37 18.97
N LYS A 153 -17.02 12.10 19.90
CA LYS A 153 -15.61 11.90 20.28
C LYS A 153 -15.27 10.53 20.88
N TYR A 154 -16.19 9.90 21.60
CA TYR A 154 -15.97 8.60 22.22
C TYR A 154 -15.89 7.48 21.18
N THR A 155 -16.69 7.55 20.12
CA THR A 155 -16.65 6.58 19.03
C THR A 155 -15.34 6.72 18.24
N VAL A 156 -14.88 7.94 18.00
CA VAL A 156 -13.56 8.17 17.39
C VAL A 156 -12.44 7.65 18.31
N ALA A 157 -12.57 7.85 19.64
CA ALA A 157 -11.59 7.33 20.59
C ALA A 157 -11.47 5.80 20.58
N GLY A 158 -12.53 5.08 20.24
CA GLY A 158 -12.50 3.65 19.97
C GLY A 158 -11.96 3.31 18.59
N MET A 159 -12.38 4.06 17.55
CA MET A 159 -12.02 3.81 16.16
C MET A 159 -10.52 3.91 15.91
N LEU A 160 -9.85 4.90 16.48
CA LEU A 160 -8.42 5.12 16.26
C LEU A 160 -7.56 3.93 16.72
N PRO A 161 -7.64 3.42 17.97
CA PRO A 161 -6.86 2.26 18.37
C PRO A 161 -7.22 1.00 17.61
N GLY A 162 -8.47 0.80 17.22
CA GLY A 162 -8.88 -0.30 16.34
C GLY A 162 -8.14 -0.27 15.01
N SER A 163 -8.09 0.90 14.38
CA SER A 163 -7.35 1.10 13.12
C SER A 163 -5.84 0.90 13.29
N ILE A 164 -5.25 1.38 14.39
CA ILE A 164 -3.81 1.25 14.65
C ILE A 164 -3.44 -0.23 14.79
N VAL A 165 -4.15 -0.97 15.64
CA VAL A 165 -3.82 -2.37 15.92
C VAL A 165 -3.94 -3.24 14.68
N SER A 166 -5.07 -3.17 13.98
CA SER A 166 -5.27 -3.97 12.77
C SER A 166 -4.39 -3.50 11.60
N GLY A 167 -4.15 -2.19 11.50
CA GLY A 167 -3.28 -1.61 10.48
C GLY A 167 -1.83 -2.06 10.60
N VAL A 168 -1.28 -2.08 11.80
CA VAL A 168 0.08 -2.58 12.06
C VAL A 168 0.21 -4.06 11.70
N GLN A 169 -0.74 -4.89 12.14
CA GLN A 169 -0.73 -6.32 11.83
C GLN A 169 -0.80 -6.58 10.32
N LEU A 170 -1.74 -5.91 9.64
CA LEU A 170 -1.90 -6.04 8.19
C LEU A 170 -0.67 -5.56 7.43
N ALA A 171 -0.10 -4.42 7.84
CA ALA A 171 1.08 -3.85 7.18
C ALA A 171 2.31 -4.77 7.32
N LEU A 172 2.55 -5.34 8.51
CA LEU A 172 3.64 -6.29 8.73
C LEU A 172 3.44 -7.58 7.91
N SER A 173 2.22 -8.13 7.91
CA SER A 173 1.87 -9.31 7.13
C SER A 173 2.05 -9.07 5.63
N ALA A 174 1.51 -7.96 5.11
CA ALA A 174 1.61 -7.61 3.70
C ALA A 174 3.06 -7.31 3.26
N SER A 175 3.86 -6.67 4.13
CA SER A 175 5.28 -6.42 3.86
C SER A 175 6.08 -7.71 3.72
N ASN A 176 5.86 -8.67 4.62
CA ASN A 176 6.56 -9.96 4.59
C ASN A 176 6.07 -10.84 3.43
N SER A 177 4.77 -10.96 3.25
CA SER A 177 4.19 -11.74 2.16
C SER A 177 4.58 -11.16 0.79
N GLY A 178 4.52 -9.83 0.64
CA GLY A 178 4.92 -9.15 -0.59
C GLY A 178 6.39 -9.38 -0.93
N GLY A 179 7.29 -9.28 0.05
CA GLY A 179 8.71 -9.58 -0.15
C GLY A 179 8.98 -11.05 -0.53
N ALA A 180 8.21 -11.98 0.04
CA ALA A 180 8.32 -13.40 -0.31
C ALA A 180 7.83 -13.67 -1.74
N TRP A 181 6.72 -13.08 -2.14
CA TRP A 181 6.19 -13.21 -3.51
C TRP A 181 7.09 -12.56 -4.57
N ASP A 182 7.74 -11.44 -4.21
CA ASP A 182 8.65 -10.73 -5.11
C ASP A 182 9.93 -11.55 -5.39
N ASN A 183 10.32 -12.42 -4.46
CA ASN A 183 11.47 -13.29 -4.59
C ASN A 183 11.13 -14.73 -5.11
N ALA A 184 9.86 -15.02 -5.39
CA ALA A 184 9.41 -16.33 -5.84
C ALA A 184 9.38 -16.45 -7.37
#